data_72676975b49d2208eee46b76616e4b2a
#
_entry.id   72676975b49d2208eee46b76616e4b2a
#
_cell.length_a   1.000
_cell.length_b   1.000
_cell.length_c   1.000
_cell.angle_alpha   90.00
_cell.angle_beta   90.00
_cell.angle_gamma   90.00
#
_symmetry.space_group_name_H-M   'P 1'
#
loop_
_entity.id
_entity.type
_entity.pdbx_description
1 polymer ?
#
loop_
_entity_poly.entity_id
_entity_poly.type
_entity_poly.pdbx_seq_one_letter_code
_entity_poly.pdbx_strand_id
1 'polypeptide(L)'
;MSDDESAIRRLLADYCHLLDDGRFDEWIVLFDEDVVFTVMGNRLVGRAELRGFIEPSQQEADRGRHLLSEPRIDLAGDTARVATDYAFVSRSNTILSTGRYFDTVRRAKDRWCFSSREIVFTGDTPTGLNE
;
A
#
# COMPACT_ATOMS: atom_id res chain seq x y z
N MET A 1 -4.56 20.65 7.98
CA MET A 1 -4.73 19.40 7.23
C MET A 1 -6.20 19.13 7.01
N SER A 2 -6.62 18.81 5.81
CA SER A 2 -8.01 18.50 5.53
C SER A 2 -8.41 17.15 6.14
N ASP A 3 -9.71 16.95 6.33
CA ASP A 3 -10.22 15.66 6.82
C ASP A 3 -9.89 14.54 5.84
N ASP A 4 -9.91 14.83 4.53
CA ASP A 4 -9.56 13.84 3.50
C ASP A 4 -8.09 13.44 3.59
N GLU A 5 -7.19 14.39 3.78
CA GLU A 5 -5.77 14.06 3.95
C GLU A 5 -5.53 13.23 5.21
N SER A 6 -6.21 13.57 6.30
CA SER A 6 -6.12 12.79 7.54
C SER A 6 -6.63 11.36 7.33
N ALA A 7 -7.73 11.20 6.60
CA ALA A 7 -8.28 9.88 6.30
C ALA A 7 -7.35 9.07 5.41
N ILE A 8 -6.71 9.70 4.44
CA ILE A 8 -5.72 9.04 3.57
C ILE A 8 -4.49 8.62 4.37
N ARG A 9 -3.99 9.47 5.27
CA ARG A 9 -2.88 9.10 6.16
C ARG A 9 -3.24 7.91 7.04
N ARG A 10 -4.47 7.88 7.56
CA ARG A 10 -4.95 6.74 8.34
C ARG A 10 -5.01 5.47 7.49
N LEU A 11 -5.45 5.56 6.23
CA LEU A 11 -5.46 4.43 5.31
C LEU A 11 -4.05 3.85 5.11
N LEU A 12 -3.06 4.72 4.93
CA LEU A 12 -1.67 4.29 4.78
C LEU A 12 -1.16 3.60 6.04
N ALA A 13 -1.49 4.13 7.21
CA ALA A 13 -1.10 3.54 8.49
C ALA A 13 -1.79 2.19 8.69
N ASP A 14 -3.07 2.09 8.41
CA ASP A 14 -3.83 0.82 8.54
C ASP A 14 -3.24 -0.26 7.65
N TYR A 15 -2.82 0.07 6.43
CA TYR A 15 -2.16 -0.88 5.54
C TYR A 15 -0.96 -1.52 6.23
N CYS A 16 -0.08 -0.70 6.80
CA CYS A 16 1.13 -1.20 7.45
C CYS A 16 0.81 -2.03 8.70
N HIS A 17 -0.02 -1.49 9.57
CA HIS A 17 -0.34 -2.16 10.85
C HIS A 17 -1.04 -3.49 10.63
N LEU A 18 -2.06 -3.52 9.78
CA LEU A 18 -2.81 -4.75 9.56
C LEU A 18 -1.98 -5.81 8.85
N LEU A 19 -1.17 -5.41 7.89
CA LEU A 19 -0.30 -6.33 7.17
C LEU A 19 0.77 -6.89 8.12
N ASP A 20 1.44 -6.03 8.88
CA ASP A 20 2.49 -6.43 9.81
C ASP A 20 1.96 -7.36 10.90
N ASP A 21 0.69 -7.18 11.29
CA ASP A 21 0.05 -8.00 12.32
C ASP A 21 -0.60 -9.27 11.75
N GLY A 22 -0.57 -9.46 10.43
CA GLY A 22 -1.15 -10.63 9.79
C GLY A 22 -2.67 -10.65 9.78
N ARG A 23 -3.30 -9.48 9.89
CA ARG A 23 -4.76 -9.34 9.90
C ARG A 23 -5.28 -9.16 8.48
N PHE A 24 -5.17 -10.23 7.69
CA PHE A 24 -5.42 -10.16 6.25
C PHE A 24 -6.88 -9.90 5.89
N ASP A 25 -7.82 -10.36 6.69
CA ASP A 25 -9.25 -10.11 6.42
C ASP A 25 -9.58 -8.61 6.53
N GLU A 26 -8.97 -7.93 7.47
CA GLU A 26 -9.15 -6.49 7.63
C GLU A 26 -8.30 -5.69 6.64
N TRP A 27 -7.13 -6.23 6.29
CA TRP A 27 -6.20 -5.59 5.36
C TRP A 27 -6.79 -5.54 3.94
N ILE A 28 -7.37 -6.67 3.47
CA ILE A 28 -7.82 -6.76 2.09
C ILE A 28 -8.98 -5.81 1.77
N VAL A 29 -9.79 -5.46 2.77
CA VAL A 29 -10.91 -4.53 2.55
C VAL A 29 -10.49 -3.06 2.48
N LEU A 30 -9.20 -2.76 2.68
CA LEU A 30 -8.66 -1.43 2.42
C LEU A 30 -8.56 -1.13 0.91
N PHE A 31 -8.72 -2.15 0.08
CA PHE A 31 -8.59 -2.06 -1.37
C PHE A 31 -9.95 -2.14 -2.03
N ASP A 32 -10.09 -1.47 -3.19
CA ASP A 32 -11.25 -1.68 -4.05
C ASP A 32 -11.32 -3.12 -4.51
N GLU A 33 -12.51 -3.58 -4.81
CA GLU A 33 -12.69 -4.93 -5.39
C GLU A 33 -11.92 -5.10 -6.70
N ASP A 34 -11.76 -4.00 -7.45
CA ASP A 34 -11.08 -3.97 -8.74
C ASP A 34 -9.65 -3.44 -8.63
N VAL A 35 -9.05 -3.50 -7.47
CA VAL A 35 -7.71 -2.97 -7.24
C VAL A 35 -6.70 -3.52 -8.25
N VAL A 36 -5.75 -2.66 -8.67
CA VAL A 36 -4.58 -3.06 -9.44
C VAL A 36 -3.34 -2.83 -8.61
N PHE A 37 -2.61 -3.91 -8.33
CA PHE A 37 -1.43 -3.86 -7.48
C PHE A 37 -0.24 -4.40 -8.24
N THR A 38 0.81 -3.59 -8.40
CA THR A 38 1.98 -3.95 -9.20
C THR A 38 3.20 -4.01 -8.31
N VAL A 39 3.89 -5.15 -8.31
CA VAL A 39 5.11 -5.35 -7.53
C VAL A 39 5.97 -6.43 -8.18
N MET A 40 7.27 -6.20 -8.27
CA MET A 40 8.25 -7.16 -8.81
C MET A 40 7.85 -7.72 -10.18
N GLY A 41 7.33 -6.86 -11.06
CA GLY A 41 6.90 -7.26 -12.39
C GLY A 41 5.56 -7.99 -12.43
N ASN A 42 4.90 -8.21 -11.30
CA ASN A 42 3.58 -8.84 -11.23
C ASN A 42 2.50 -7.78 -11.17
N ARG A 43 1.50 -7.92 -12.02
CA ARG A 43 0.32 -7.07 -12.03
C ARG A 43 -0.85 -7.89 -11.52
N LEU A 44 -1.28 -7.59 -10.29
CA LEU A 44 -2.34 -8.32 -9.60
C LEU A 44 -3.64 -7.52 -9.73
N VAL A 45 -4.68 -8.14 -10.20
CA VAL A 45 -5.97 -7.49 -10.43
C VAL A 45 -7.03 -8.12 -9.55
N GLY A 46 -7.64 -7.30 -8.71
CA GLY A 46 -8.67 -7.73 -7.79
C GLY A 46 -8.14 -8.26 -6.46
N ARG A 47 -9.01 -8.29 -5.47
CA ARG A 47 -8.65 -8.67 -4.10
C ARG A 47 -8.12 -10.09 -4.00
N ALA A 48 -8.71 -11.03 -4.76
CA ALA A 48 -8.31 -12.44 -4.66
C ALA A 48 -6.88 -12.65 -5.15
N GLU A 49 -6.51 -12.05 -6.28
CA GLU A 49 -5.14 -12.16 -6.79
C GLU A 49 -4.15 -11.46 -5.85
N LEU A 50 -4.52 -10.29 -5.34
CA LEU A 50 -3.67 -9.55 -4.42
C LEU A 50 -3.40 -10.36 -3.15
N ARG A 51 -4.45 -10.85 -2.52
CA ARG A 51 -4.31 -11.63 -1.28
C ARG A 51 -3.53 -12.91 -1.52
N GLY A 52 -3.78 -13.59 -2.64
CA GLY A 52 -3.09 -14.82 -3.00
C GLY A 52 -1.60 -14.63 -3.20
N PHE A 53 -1.17 -13.44 -3.60
CA PHE A 53 0.25 -13.12 -3.75
C PHE A 53 0.90 -12.66 -2.44
N ILE A 54 0.22 -11.79 -1.70
CA ILE A 54 0.81 -11.13 -0.52
C ILE A 54 0.78 -12.04 0.72
N GLU A 55 -0.33 -12.73 0.98
CA GLU A 55 -0.46 -13.50 2.22
C GLU A 55 0.64 -14.56 2.40
N PRO A 56 1.02 -15.33 1.38
CA PRO A 56 2.12 -16.28 1.53
C PRO A 56 3.46 -15.64 1.88
N SER A 57 3.68 -14.38 1.48
CA SER A 57 4.94 -13.68 1.76
C SER A 57 4.95 -13.03 3.15
N GLN A 58 3.84 -13.04 3.85
CA GLN A 58 3.66 -12.36 5.14
C GLN A 58 3.29 -13.35 6.25
N GLN A 59 3.87 -14.53 6.21
CA GLN A 59 3.67 -15.50 7.27
C GLN A 59 4.36 -15.03 8.56
N GLU A 60 3.97 -15.58 9.69
CA GLU A 60 4.39 -15.05 10.99
C GLU A 60 5.91 -14.87 11.11
N ALA A 61 6.68 -15.83 10.62
CA ALA A 61 8.15 -15.77 10.68
C ALA A 61 8.74 -14.65 9.82
N ASP A 62 8.00 -14.21 8.80
CA ASP A 62 8.48 -13.23 7.83
C ASP A 62 8.02 -11.80 8.15
N ARG A 63 7.18 -11.64 9.17
CA ARG A 63 6.61 -10.34 9.51
C ARG A 63 7.63 -9.46 10.21
N GLY A 64 7.58 -8.18 9.89
CA GLY A 64 8.39 -7.16 10.54
C GLY A 64 7.58 -5.88 10.67
N ARG A 65 8.17 -4.76 10.30
CA ARG A 65 7.49 -3.47 10.34
C ARG A 65 7.71 -2.71 9.04
N HIS A 66 6.60 -2.25 8.45
CA HIS A 66 6.65 -1.29 7.35
C HIS A 66 6.66 0.11 7.96
N LEU A 67 7.71 0.87 7.67
CA LEU A 67 7.85 2.25 8.12
C LEU A 67 7.68 3.18 6.94
N LEU A 68 6.89 4.22 7.12
CA LEU A 68 6.57 5.17 6.06
C LEU A 68 7.15 6.54 6.36
N SER A 69 7.59 7.24 5.31
CA SER A 69 7.89 8.66 5.38
C SER A 69 6.59 9.47 5.28
N GLU A 70 6.71 10.79 5.35
CA GLU A 70 5.61 11.71 5.10
C GLU A 70 5.09 11.53 3.67
N PRO A 71 3.81 11.23 3.46
CA PRO A 71 3.28 11.04 2.13
C PRO A 71 3.08 12.36 1.38
N ARG A 72 3.21 12.30 0.07
CA ARG A 72 2.81 13.39 -0.81
C ARG A 72 1.41 13.06 -1.32
N ILE A 73 0.44 13.91 -0.99
CA ILE A 73 -0.97 13.69 -1.31
C ILE A 73 -1.45 14.79 -2.24
N ASP A 74 -1.89 14.40 -3.42
CA ASP A 74 -2.48 15.33 -4.41
C ASP A 74 -3.96 15.00 -4.54
N LEU A 75 -4.79 15.79 -3.84
CA LEU A 75 -6.24 15.60 -3.81
C LEU A 75 -6.90 16.14 -5.08
N ALA A 76 -7.87 15.41 -5.60
CA ALA A 76 -8.70 15.83 -6.73
C ALA A 76 -10.14 15.31 -6.50
N GLY A 77 -10.90 16.02 -5.66
CA GLY A 77 -12.27 15.61 -5.32
C GLY A 77 -12.30 14.31 -4.54
N ASP A 78 -12.92 13.28 -5.11
CA ASP A 78 -13.07 11.97 -4.47
C ASP A 78 -11.92 11.01 -4.78
N THR A 79 -10.85 11.52 -5.41
CA THR A 79 -9.65 10.73 -5.69
C THR A 79 -8.41 11.48 -5.22
N ALA A 80 -7.32 10.75 -5.05
CA ALA A 80 -6.02 11.35 -4.77
C ALA A 80 -4.91 10.47 -5.32
N ARG A 81 -3.81 11.12 -5.71
CA ARG A 81 -2.56 10.42 -6.00
C ARG A 81 -1.67 10.59 -4.78
N VAL A 82 -1.05 9.49 -4.36
CA VAL A 82 -0.24 9.47 -3.14
C VAL A 82 1.08 8.80 -3.45
N ALA A 83 2.18 9.45 -3.05
CA ALA A 83 3.50 8.86 -3.16
C ALA A 83 4.12 8.83 -1.76
N THR A 84 4.62 7.66 -1.35
CA THR A 84 5.16 7.46 0.00
C THR A 84 6.39 6.58 -0.05
N ASP A 85 7.47 7.03 0.56
CA ASP A 85 8.66 6.19 0.71
C ASP A 85 8.44 5.21 1.86
N TYR A 86 8.98 3.99 1.72
CA TYR A 86 8.86 2.99 2.76
C TYR A 86 10.19 2.30 3.01
N ALA A 87 10.30 1.72 4.21
CA ALA A 87 11.32 0.74 4.55
C ALA A 87 10.65 -0.42 5.25
N PHE A 88 11.00 -1.65 4.88
CA PHE A 88 10.57 -2.84 5.60
C PHE A 88 11.71 -3.35 6.46
N VAL A 89 11.47 -3.42 7.77
CA VAL A 89 12.47 -3.80 8.77
C VAL A 89 12.07 -5.13 9.39
N SER A 90 12.97 -6.10 9.37
CA SER A 90 12.73 -7.43 9.94
C SER A 90 12.73 -7.40 11.47
N ARG A 91 12.30 -8.51 12.08
CA ARG A 91 12.35 -8.68 13.54
C ARG A 91 13.75 -8.57 14.12
N SER A 92 14.77 -8.87 13.31
CA SER A 92 16.17 -8.73 13.71
C SER A 92 16.72 -7.32 13.46
N ASN A 93 15.85 -6.38 13.14
CA ASN A 93 16.20 -4.98 12.90
C ASN A 93 17.07 -4.78 11.66
N THR A 94 16.93 -5.66 10.67
CA THR A 94 17.61 -5.54 9.38
C THR A 94 16.66 -4.96 8.36
N ILE A 95 17.09 -3.94 7.62
CA ILE A 95 16.32 -3.39 6.52
C ILE A 95 16.37 -4.38 5.37
N LEU A 96 15.21 -4.94 5.02
CA LEU A 96 15.10 -5.94 3.95
C LEU A 96 14.72 -5.33 2.62
N SER A 97 14.01 -4.19 2.64
CA SER A 97 13.52 -3.55 1.41
C SER A 97 13.32 -2.08 1.65
N THR A 98 13.62 -1.27 0.66
CA THR A 98 13.24 0.15 0.63
C THR A 98 12.71 0.46 -0.76
N GLY A 99 11.81 1.44 -0.83
CA GLY A 99 11.25 1.86 -2.10
C GLY A 99 10.23 2.95 -1.94
N ARG A 100 9.41 3.08 -2.96
CA ARG A 100 8.33 4.07 -2.98
C ARG A 100 7.05 3.43 -3.47
N TYR A 101 5.95 3.75 -2.79
CA TYR A 101 4.61 3.41 -3.21
C TYR A 101 4.06 4.55 -4.07
N PHE A 102 3.50 4.18 -5.22
CA PHE A 102 2.73 5.09 -6.07
C PHE A 102 1.30 4.62 -6.05
N ASP A 103 0.43 5.41 -5.43
CA ASP A 103 -0.95 5.01 -5.18
C ASP A 103 -1.94 5.92 -5.88
N THR A 104 -3.06 5.34 -6.29
CA THR A 104 -4.30 6.06 -6.49
C THR A 104 -5.27 5.58 -5.44
N VAL A 105 -5.87 6.52 -4.72
CA VAL A 105 -6.90 6.22 -3.73
C VAL A 105 -8.18 6.93 -4.12
N ARG A 106 -9.33 6.37 -3.72
CA ARG A 106 -10.61 6.99 -3.98
C ARG A 106 -11.52 6.88 -2.77
N ARG A 107 -12.39 7.86 -2.64
CA ARG A 107 -13.43 7.84 -1.62
C ARG A 107 -14.67 7.19 -2.21
N ALA A 108 -15.09 6.08 -1.63
CA ALA A 108 -16.33 5.40 -1.94
C ALA A 108 -17.19 5.42 -0.69
N LYS A 109 -18.36 6.05 -0.79
CA LYS A 109 -19.20 6.30 0.37
C LYS A 109 -18.44 7.16 1.38
N ASP A 110 -18.22 6.68 2.59
CA ASP A 110 -17.61 7.48 3.65
C ASP A 110 -16.16 7.10 3.92
N ARG A 111 -15.51 6.33 3.04
CA ARG A 111 -14.15 5.88 3.31
C ARG A 111 -13.28 5.89 2.05
N TRP A 112 -11.99 6.09 2.30
CA TRP A 112 -10.98 6.01 1.27
C TRP A 112 -10.46 4.59 1.14
N CYS A 113 -10.21 4.16 -0.10
CA CYS A 113 -9.67 2.84 -0.42
C CYS A 113 -8.58 2.97 -1.49
N PHE A 114 -7.67 2.00 -1.53
CA PHE A 114 -6.71 1.92 -2.63
C PHE A 114 -7.42 1.41 -3.89
N SER A 115 -7.35 2.18 -4.97
CA SER A 115 -7.75 1.71 -6.30
C SER A 115 -6.56 1.15 -7.06
N SER A 116 -5.35 1.66 -6.82
CA SER A 116 -4.14 1.08 -7.36
C SER A 116 -2.94 1.34 -6.44
N ARG A 117 -1.98 0.45 -6.47
CA ARG A 117 -0.67 0.65 -5.84
C ARG A 117 0.40 0.03 -6.72
N GLU A 118 1.46 0.76 -6.96
CA GLU A 118 2.70 0.21 -7.52
C GLU A 118 3.81 0.36 -6.48
N ILE A 119 4.53 -0.73 -6.21
CA ILE A 119 5.69 -0.71 -5.33
C ILE A 119 6.94 -0.71 -6.22
N VAL A 120 7.74 0.34 -6.08
CA VAL A 120 8.98 0.49 -6.86
C VAL A 120 10.14 0.44 -5.87
N PHE A 121 11.00 -0.57 -6.00
CA PHE A 121 12.17 -0.70 -5.13
C PHE A 121 13.17 0.40 -5.42
N THR A 122 13.92 0.80 -4.39
CA THR A 122 14.95 1.83 -4.55
C THR A 122 15.93 1.40 -5.65
N GLY A 123 16.15 2.29 -6.62
CA GLY A 123 17.00 2.02 -7.78
C GLY A 123 16.26 1.56 -9.02
N ASP A 124 15.02 1.14 -8.89
CA ASP A 124 14.20 0.74 -10.03
C ASP A 124 13.40 1.92 -10.58
N THR A 125 12.79 1.73 -11.74
CA THR A 125 11.99 2.73 -12.42
C THR A 125 10.52 2.30 -12.40
N PRO A 126 9.58 3.23 -12.19
CA PRO A 126 8.15 2.92 -12.31
C PRO A 126 7.82 2.36 -13.69
N THR A 127 6.81 1.47 -13.74
CA THR A 127 6.41 0.84 -15.00
C THR A 127 5.70 1.78 -15.95
N GLY A 128 5.27 2.95 -15.47
CA GLY A 128 4.48 3.89 -16.25
C GLY A 128 2.98 3.70 -16.09
N LEU A 129 2.56 2.71 -15.34
CA LEU A 129 1.12 2.43 -15.15
C LEU A 129 0.43 3.49 -14.30
N ASN A 130 1.17 4.22 -13.47
CA ASN A 130 0.66 5.23 -12.55
C ASN A 130 1.16 6.64 -12.88
N GLU A 131 1.69 6.83 -14.04
CA GLU A 131 2.15 8.13 -14.51
C GLU A 131 1.03 8.98 -15.08
#